data_7ea730f410c96d85669e2a99fd4f18ca
#
_entry.id   7ea730f410c96d85669e2a99fd4f18ca
#
_cell.length_a   1.000
_cell.length_b   1.000
_cell.length_c   1.000
_cell.angle_alpha   90.00
_cell.angle_beta   90.00
_cell.angle_gamma   90.00
#
_symmetry.space_group_name_H-M   'P 1'
#
loop_
_entity.id
_entity.type
_entity.pdbx_description
1 polymer ?
#
loop_
_entity_poly.entity_id
_entity_poly.type
_entity_poly.pdbx_seq_one_letter_code
_entity_poly.pdbx_strand_id
1 'polypeptide(L)'
;NFSDMNKIFALKSCVEEMMVPNDDYIWNKAEAEQYCECAMENLYSKGYTFKDLMEATDEDSKAFNEIVIPCLTKIFNPESTSAINQFPNKYVKSDIIGSPLFSEIKLVDYLGQGYKIKIEIDGIIKYFLFDTGASDLIIDRDFERDLLINGSINKRSYVGKGVYIMANNEEVVADIIKVNNLKIGDYTLNNVHVAVIEEGGMLCGKSLFDKFKTWRFQDLDHKIVLFR
;
A
#
# COMPACT_ATOMS: atom_id res chain seq x y z
N ASN A 1 -19.37 -12.34 32.94
CA ASN A 1 -20.10 -13.29 32.08
C ASN A 1 -21.25 -12.57 31.42
N PHE A 2 -20.99 -11.99 30.26
CA PHE A 2 -22.02 -11.49 29.35
C PHE A 2 -22.84 -12.70 28.87
N SER A 3 -24.17 -12.67 28.99
CA SER A 3 -25.01 -13.67 28.35
C SER A 3 -24.89 -13.54 26.83
N ASP A 4 -25.05 -14.64 26.09
CA ASP A 4 -24.95 -14.64 24.62
C ASP A 4 -25.90 -13.60 23.96
N MET A 5 -27.01 -13.31 24.62
CA MET A 5 -27.97 -12.28 24.19
C MET A 5 -27.38 -10.86 24.24
N ASN A 6 -26.56 -10.56 25.26
CA ASN A 6 -25.90 -9.25 25.36
C ASN A 6 -24.81 -9.09 24.31
N LYS A 7 -24.13 -10.18 23.93
CA LYS A 7 -23.13 -10.15 22.84
C LYS A 7 -23.79 -9.88 21.51
N ILE A 8 -24.90 -10.52 21.18
CA ILE A 8 -25.66 -10.30 19.96
C ILE A 8 -26.16 -8.86 19.87
N PHE A 9 -26.64 -8.32 20.97
CA PHE A 9 -27.13 -6.93 21.03
C PHE A 9 -25.97 -5.95 20.82
N ALA A 10 -24.83 -6.13 21.48
CA ALA A 10 -23.65 -5.30 21.37
C ALA A 10 -23.08 -5.33 19.94
N LEU A 11 -23.03 -6.51 19.32
CA LEU A 11 -22.58 -6.66 17.92
C LEU A 11 -23.51 -5.89 16.97
N LYS A 12 -24.82 -6.03 17.13
CA LYS A 12 -25.80 -5.33 16.29
C LYS A 12 -25.68 -3.82 16.42
N SER A 13 -25.57 -3.30 17.65
CA SER A 13 -25.40 -1.86 17.91
C SER A 13 -24.10 -1.31 17.30
N CYS A 14 -23.00 -2.08 17.39
CA CYS A 14 -21.74 -1.72 16.78
C CYS A 14 -21.87 -1.60 15.25
N VAL A 15 -22.50 -2.58 14.60
CA VAL A 15 -22.70 -2.56 13.15
C VAL A 15 -23.59 -1.39 12.72
N GLU A 16 -24.68 -1.13 13.45
CA GLU A 16 -25.57 0.00 13.16
C GLU A 16 -24.84 1.34 13.26
N GLU A 17 -23.97 1.53 14.26
CA GLU A 17 -23.16 2.73 14.45
C GLU A 17 -22.13 2.90 13.32
N MET A 18 -21.45 1.82 12.94
CA MET A 18 -20.47 1.87 11.84
C MET A 18 -21.10 2.13 10.46
N MET A 19 -22.38 1.81 10.30
CA MET A 19 -23.12 2.07 9.06
C MET A 19 -23.59 3.53 8.93
N VAL A 20 -23.47 4.35 9.98
CA VAL A 20 -23.77 5.78 9.90
C VAL A 20 -22.69 6.45 9.04
N PRO A 21 -23.06 7.14 7.93
CA PRO A 21 -22.09 7.82 7.11
C PRO A 21 -21.33 8.89 7.91
N ASN A 22 -20.02 8.86 7.83
CA ASN A 22 -19.17 9.93 8.33
C ASN A 22 -18.31 10.49 7.18
N ASP A 23 -17.68 11.64 7.40
CA ASP A 23 -16.91 12.33 6.36
C ASP A 23 -15.63 11.55 5.95
N ASP A 24 -15.18 10.60 6.77
CA ASP A 24 -13.92 9.90 6.55
C ASP A 24 -14.09 8.57 5.80
N TYR A 25 -15.19 7.84 6.06
CA TYR A 25 -15.38 6.52 5.48
C TYR A 25 -16.84 6.06 5.48
N ILE A 26 -17.27 5.44 4.37
CA ILE A 26 -18.59 4.79 4.26
C ILE A 26 -18.37 3.28 4.33
N TRP A 27 -18.78 2.68 5.44
CA TRP A 27 -18.70 1.24 5.65
C TRP A 27 -19.75 0.51 4.82
N ASN A 28 -19.37 -0.59 4.16
CA ASN A 28 -20.36 -1.55 3.73
C ASN A 28 -20.69 -2.50 4.89
N LYS A 29 -21.85 -3.18 4.79
CA LYS A 29 -22.34 -4.03 5.86
C LYS A 29 -21.38 -5.15 6.24
N ALA A 30 -20.74 -5.80 5.26
CA ALA A 30 -19.81 -6.90 5.50
C ALA A 30 -18.53 -6.42 6.23
N GLU A 31 -18.00 -5.28 5.84
CA GLU A 31 -16.85 -4.64 6.53
C GLU A 31 -17.21 -4.28 7.97
N ALA A 32 -18.39 -3.67 8.20
CA ALA A 32 -18.86 -3.30 9.52
C ALA A 32 -19.07 -4.54 10.43
N GLU A 33 -19.69 -5.60 9.90
CA GLU A 33 -19.85 -6.87 10.62
C GLU A 33 -18.50 -7.46 11.01
N GLN A 34 -17.55 -7.56 10.07
CA GLN A 34 -16.22 -8.12 10.30
C GLN A 34 -15.41 -7.29 11.33
N TYR A 35 -15.50 -5.96 11.27
CA TYR A 35 -14.86 -5.08 12.24
C TYR A 35 -15.42 -5.30 13.65
N CYS A 36 -16.74 -5.27 13.78
CA CYS A 36 -17.41 -5.38 15.07
C CYS A 36 -17.20 -6.76 15.71
N GLU A 37 -17.20 -7.84 14.92
CA GLU A 37 -16.85 -9.19 15.42
C GLU A 37 -15.43 -9.21 15.99
N CYS A 38 -14.45 -8.72 15.22
CA CYS A 38 -13.06 -8.66 15.65
C CYS A 38 -12.88 -7.78 16.90
N ALA A 39 -13.47 -6.58 16.92
CA ALA A 39 -13.38 -5.67 18.05
C ALA A 39 -13.95 -6.28 19.34
N MET A 40 -15.08 -6.98 19.24
CA MET A 40 -15.69 -7.68 20.37
C MET A 40 -14.83 -8.86 20.86
N GLU A 41 -14.24 -9.65 19.95
CA GLU A 41 -13.30 -10.72 20.33
C GLU A 41 -12.09 -10.18 21.09
N ASN A 42 -11.46 -9.12 20.56
CA ASN A 42 -10.31 -8.49 21.21
C ASN A 42 -10.67 -7.90 22.58
N LEU A 43 -11.82 -7.23 22.67
CA LEU A 43 -12.33 -6.66 23.91
C LEU A 43 -12.46 -7.71 25.00
N TYR A 44 -13.13 -8.82 24.70
CA TYR A 44 -13.35 -9.90 25.70
C TYR A 44 -12.07 -10.67 26.03
N SER A 45 -11.24 -10.95 25.04
CA SER A 45 -10.00 -11.71 25.25
C SER A 45 -8.95 -10.95 26.06
N LYS A 46 -8.96 -9.62 25.97
CA LYS A 46 -8.01 -8.75 26.67
C LYS A 46 -8.55 -8.15 27.97
N GLY A 47 -9.79 -8.45 28.31
CA GLY A 47 -10.42 -8.02 29.56
C GLY A 47 -10.87 -6.55 29.59
N TYR A 48 -11.02 -5.93 28.43
CA TYR A 48 -11.62 -4.61 28.31
C TYR A 48 -13.14 -4.65 28.41
N THR A 49 -13.74 -3.51 28.74
CA THR A 49 -15.19 -3.33 28.77
C THR A 49 -15.67 -2.61 27.50
N PHE A 50 -16.97 -2.70 27.21
CA PHE A 50 -17.55 -1.93 26.11
C PHE A 50 -17.37 -0.42 26.28
N LYS A 51 -17.32 0.06 27.53
CA LYS A 51 -17.03 1.45 27.84
C LYS A 51 -15.62 1.85 27.39
N ASP A 52 -14.63 0.99 27.61
CA ASP A 52 -13.25 1.23 27.19
C ASP A 52 -13.16 1.35 25.65
N LEU A 53 -13.98 0.58 24.91
CA LEU A 53 -14.05 0.68 23.45
C LEU A 53 -14.68 1.99 22.99
N MET A 54 -15.76 2.44 23.63
CA MET A 54 -16.43 3.69 23.29
C MET A 54 -15.61 4.93 23.64
N GLU A 55 -14.73 4.82 24.66
CA GLU A 55 -13.79 5.87 25.07
C GLU A 55 -12.46 5.81 24.30
N ALA A 56 -12.23 4.75 23.52
CA ALA A 56 -11.02 4.57 22.70
C ALA A 56 -11.07 5.39 21.41
N THR A 57 -11.33 6.70 21.53
CA THR A 57 -11.35 7.64 20.40
C THR A 57 -9.98 8.30 20.15
N ASP A 58 -9.06 8.14 21.08
CA ASP A 58 -7.71 8.67 21.02
C ASP A 58 -6.75 7.61 20.47
N GLU A 59 -6.08 7.89 19.34
CA GLU A 59 -5.13 7.00 18.70
C GLU A 59 -3.95 6.60 19.61
N ASP A 60 -3.64 7.42 20.61
CA ASP A 60 -2.62 7.14 21.63
C ASP A 60 -3.13 6.25 22.78
N SER A 61 -4.43 5.98 22.84
CA SER A 61 -4.98 5.14 23.91
C SER A 61 -4.57 3.68 23.75
N LYS A 62 -4.26 3.02 24.88
CA LYS A 62 -3.91 1.60 24.90
C LYS A 62 -5.05 0.75 24.35
N ALA A 63 -6.30 1.07 24.68
CA ALA A 63 -7.48 0.36 24.20
C ALA A 63 -7.64 0.49 22.69
N PHE A 64 -7.43 1.67 22.12
CA PHE A 64 -7.45 1.89 20.68
C PHE A 64 -6.40 1.00 19.96
N ASN A 65 -5.16 1.02 20.43
CA ASN A 65 -4.07 0.25 19.83
C ASN A 65 -4.26 -1.28 19.97
N GLU A 66 -4.85 -1.75 21.05
CA GLU A 66 -5.01 -3.18 21.31
C GLU A 66 -6.32 -3.78 20.75
N ILE A 67 -7.36 -2.98 20.57
CA ILE A 67 -8.68 -3.44 20.11
C ILE A 67 -8.94 -2.99 18.67
N VAL A 68 -8.85 -1.67 18.40
CA VAL A 68 -9.28 -1.06 17.15
C VAL A 68 -8.29 -1.31 16.02
N ILE A 69 -7.03 -0.97 16.21
CA ILE A 69 -6.00 -1.09 15.18
C ILE A 69 -5.88 -2.51 14.61
N PRO A 70 -5.83 -3.60 15.40
CA PRO A 70 -5.74 -4.95 14.84
C PRO A 70 -6.94 -5.32 13.96
N CYS A 71 -8.13 -4.81 14.30
CA CYS A 71 -9.34 -5.10 13.54
C CYS A 71 -9.44 -4.29 12.25
N LEU A 72 -9.08 -3.01 12.29
CA LEU A 72 -8.95 -2.21 11.07
C LEU A 72 -7.90 -2.81 10.14
N THR A 73 -6.77 -3.22 10.68
CA THR A 73 -5.70 -3.88 9.91
C THR A 73 -6.20 -5.16 9.25
N LYS A 74 -6.96 -5.99 9.97
CA LYS A 74 -7.52 -7.25 9.45
C LYS A 74 -8.50 -7.03 8.31
N ILE A 75 -9.28 -5.95 8.34
CA ILE A 75 -10.32 -5.65 7.35
C ILE A 75 -9.73 -4.96 6.14
N PHE A 76 -8.91 -3.94 6.37
CA PHE A 76 -8.33 -3.13 5.30
C PHE A 76 -7.02 -3.72 4.77
N ASN A 77 -6.38 -4.63 5.53
CA ASN A 77 -5.15 -5.34 5.19
C ASN A 77 -5.23 -6.80 5.64
N PRO A 78 -6.10 -7.65 5.06
CA PRO A 78 -6.30 -9.03 5.51
C PRO A 78 -5.02 -9.90 5.44
N GLU A 79 -3.99 -9.45 4.74
CA GLU A 79 -2.71 -10.16 4.60
C GLU A 79 -1.60 -9.64 5.54
N SER A 80 -1.87 -8.61 6.36
CA SER A 80 -0.83 -7.98 7.21
C SER A 80 -0.50 -8.75 8.50
N THR A 81 -1.15 -9.87 8.76
CA THR A 81 -0.89 -10.70 9.95
C THR A 81 0.29 -11.66 9.79
N SER A 82 0.91 -11.72 8.64
CA SER A 82 2.13 -12.51 8.46
C SER A 82 3.01 -11.96 7.35
N ALA A 83 4.21 -11.53 7.74
CA ALA A 83 5.40 -11.40 6.91
C ALA A 83 5.73 -10.01 6.36
N ILE A 84 6.73 -9.50 6.97
CA ILE A 84 7.82 -8.71 6.40
C ILE A 84 8.02 -9.08 4.92
N ASN A 85 7.77 -8.12 4.00
CA ASN A 85 8.07 -8.23 2.57
C ASN A 85 7.23 -9.20 1.71
N GLN A 86 5.90 -9.17 1.77
CA GLN A 86 5.04 -10.06 0.95
C GLN A 86 4.13 -9.35 -0.07
N PHE A 87 4.55 -8.21 -0.61
CA PHE A 87 3.84 -7.59 -1.73
C PHE A 87 4.68 -7.58 -3.02
N PRO A 88 5.12 -8.76 -3.51
CA PRO A 88 5.95 -8.79 -4.70
C PRO A 88 5.12 -8.38 -5.92
N ASN A 89 5.63 -7.44 -6.67
CA ASN A 89 5.16 -7.24 -8.02
C ASN A 89 5.49 -8.49 -8.84
N LYS A 90 4.47 -9.16 -9.36
CA LYS A 90 4.64 -10.37 -10.17
C LYS A 90 4.17 -10.10 -11.60
N TYR A 91 4.77 -10.82 -12.55
CA TYR A 91 4.28 -10.82 -13.91
C TYR A 91 2.87 -11.41 -13.99
N VAL A 92 1.92 -10.57 -14.38
CA VAL A 92 0.56 -10.95 -14.72
C VAL A 92 0.21 -10.23 -16.02
N LYS A 93 0.05 -10.99 -17.10
CA LYS A 93 -0.13 -10.44 -18.45
C LYS A 93 -1.32 -9.46 -18.53
N SER A 94 -2.41 -9.73 -17.81
CA SER A 94 -3.59 -8.86 -17.77
C SER A 94 -3.35 -7.51 -17.08
N ASP A 95 -2.32 -7.40 -16.24
CA ASP A 95 -1.97 -6.15 -15.58
C ASP A 95 -1.21 -5.20 -16.50
N ILE A 96 -0.75 -5.66 -17.67
CA ILE A 96 0.02 -4.88 -18.63
C ILE A 96 -0.86 -4.52 -19.83
N ILE A 97 -1.16 -3.25 -19.98
CA ILE A 97 -1.91 -2.70 -21.10
C ILE A 97 -0.93 -2.03 -22.07
N GLY A 98 -1.02 -2.37 -23.34
CA GLY A 98 -0.17 -1.86 -24.41
C GLY A 98 -0.05 -2.84 -25.56
N SER A 99 0.15 -2.39 -26.76
CA SER A 99 0.19 -3.22 -27.96
C SER A 99 1.58 -3.77 -28.33
N PRO A 100 2.71 -3.08 -28.04
CA PRO A 100 4.02 -3.59 -28.41
C PRO A 100 4.37 -4.89 -27.70
N LEU A 101 5.19 -5.73 -28.33
CA LEU A 101 5.81 -6.91 -27.67
C LEU A 101 6.94 -6.50 -26.77
N PHE A 102 7.58 -5.37 -27.08
CA PHE A 102 8.61 -4.75 -26.24
C PHE A 102 8.51 -3.23 -26.32
N SER A 103 9.02 -2.56 -25.31
CA SER A 103 9.14 -1.09 -25.23
C SER A 103 10.55 -0.72 -24.81
N GLU A 104 11.13 0.28 -25.48
CA GLU A 104 12.43 0.84 -25.14
C GLU A 104 12.25 2.14 -24.36
N ILE A 105 12.87 2.22 -23.19
CA ILE A 105 12.80 3.37 -22.32
C ILE A 105 14.17 4.01 -22.22
N LYS A 106 14.28 5.22 -22.71
CA LYS A 106 15.52 6.01 -22.60
C LYS A 106 15.67 6.49 -21.15
N LEU A 107 16.83 6.23 -20.59
CA LEU A 107 17.20 6.74 -19.28
C LEU A 107 17.84 8.12 -19.40
N VAL A 108 17.67 8.91 -18.35
CA VAL A 108 18.27 10.25 -18.25
C VAL A 108 19.46 10.18 -17.30
N ASP A 109 20.64 10.59 -17.76
CA ASP A 109 21.81 10.68 -16.89
C ASP A 109 21.53 11.65 -15.73
N TYR A 110 21.87 11.24 -14.52
CA TYR A 110 21.75 12.04 -13.32
C TYR A 110 23.11 12.46 -12.80
N LEU A 111 23.71 13.44 -13.49
CA LEU A 111 24.97 14.08 -13.11
C LEU A 111 26.14 13.09 -12.93
N GLY A 112 26.18 12.00 -13.68
CA GLY A 112 27.17 10.94 -13.54
C GLY A 112 27.01 10.07 -12.29
N GLN A 113 25.91 10.24 -11.53
CA GLN A 113 25.62 9.48 -10.31
C GLN A 113 24.63 8.34 -10.52
N GLY A 114 24.29 8.07 -11.78
CA GLY A 114 23.32 7.04 -12.17
C GLY A 114 22.32 7.53 -13.20
N TYR A 115 21.22 6.82 -13.33
CA TYR A 115 20.21 7.11 -14.34
C TYR A 115 18.85 7.34 -13.69
N LYS A 116 18.04 8.22 -14.29
CA LYS A 116 16.63 8.39 -13.94
C LYS A 116 15.73 7.83 -15.02
N ILE A 117 14.63 7.22 -14.59
CA ILE A 117 13.57 6.70 -15.44
C ILE A 117 12.30 7.52 -15.24
N LYS A 118 11.64 7.85 -16.35
CA LYS A 118 10.37 8.56 -16.34
C LYS A 118 9.24 7.58 -16.07
N ILE A 119 8.44 7.85 -15.02
CA ILE A 119 7.22 7.11 -14.67
C ILE A 119 6.10 8.12 -14.53
N GLU A 120 4.90 7.75 -14.99
CA GLU A 120 3.67 8.52 -14.81
C GLU A 120 2.68 7.67 -14.00
N ILE A 121 2.09 8.22 -12.96
CA ILE A 121 0.98 7.61 -12.21
C ILE A 121 -0.21 8.55 -12.30
N ASP A 122 -1.29 8.09 -12.95
CA ASP A 122 -2.53 8.86 -13.15
C ASP A 122 -2.31 10.30 -13.66
N GLY A 123 -1.42 10.48 -14.63
CA GLY A 123 -1.12 11.76 -15.24
C GLY A 123 -0.03 12.57 -14.52
N ILE A 124 0.39 12.17 -13.31
CA ILE A 124 1.49 12.84 -12.62
C ILE A 124 2.82 12.20 -13.04
N ILE A 125 3.69 12.98 -13.66
CA ILE A 125 4.99 12.53 -14.16
C ILE A 125 6.07 12.85 -13.14
N LYS A 126 6.86 11.83 -12.79
CA LYS A 126 8.05 11.96 -11.95
C LYS A 126 9.23 11.20 -12.56
N TYR A 127 10.45 11.57 -12.14
CA TYR A 127 11.68 10.90 -12.51
C TYR A 127 12.24 10.16 -11.30
N PHE A 128 12.32 8.86 -11.41
CA PHE A 128 12.81 7.96 -10.37
C PHE A 128 14.27 7.61 -10.63
N LEU A 129 15.08 7.52 -9.61
CA LEU A 129 16.42 6.96 -9.74
C LEU A 129 16.29 5.47 -10.09
N PHE A 130 16.88 5.04 -11.18
CA PHE A 130 16.95 3.64 -11.55
C PHE A 130 17.99 2.95 -10.65
N ASP A 131 17.53 2.12 -9.74
CA ASP A 131 18.37 1.47 -8.73
C ASP A 131 18.05 -0.02 -8.64
N THR A 132 18.92 -0.85 -9.22
CA THR A 132 18.78 -2.32 -9.16
C THR A 132 19.10 -2.90 -7.78
N GLY A 133 19.68 -2.12 -6.87
CA GLY A 133 19.90 -2.46 -5.47
C GLY A 133 18.65 -2.28 -4.60
N ALA A 134 17.73 -1.42 -5.04
CA ALA A 134 16.43 -1.27 -4.38
C ALA A 134 15.51 -2.44 -4.74
N SER A 135 14.83 -3.00 -3.74
CA SER A 135 13.87 -4.09 -3.97
C SER A 135 12.62 -3.59 -4.70
N ASP A 136 12.09 -2.44 -4.31
CA ASP A 136 10.76 -1.98 -4.72
C ASP A 136 10.76 -0.62 -5.43
N LEU A 137 9.63 -0.30 -6.05
CA LEU A 137 9.31 1.06 -6.44
C LEU A 137 8.99 1.87 -5.18
N ILE A 138 9.76 2.91 -4.93
CA ILE A 138 9.67 3.73 -3.72
C ILE A 138 9.29 5.16 -4.10
N ILE A 139 8.33 5.72 -3.36
CA ILE A 139 7.94 7.14 -3.44
C ILE A 139 8.10 7.80 -2.07
N ASP A 140 8.24 9.11 -2.08
CA ASP A 140 8.20 9.94 -0.88
C ASP A 140 6.77 10.34 -0.49
N ARG A 141 6.60 10.88 0.71
CA ARG A 141 5.31 11.36 1.22
C ARG A 141 4.75 12.54 0.41
N ASP A 142 5.60 13.34 -0.20
CA ASP A 142 5.13 14.45 -1.03
C ASP A 142 4.42 13.94 -2.28
N PHE A 143 4.98 12.92 -2.94
CA PHE A 143 4.33 12.33 -4.09
C PHE A 143 3.08 11.51 -3.69
N GLU A 144 3.10 10.81 -2.56
CA GLU A 144 1.90 10.17 -2.01
C GLU A 144 0.78 11.19 -1.81
N ARG A 145 1.09 12.36 -1.22
CA ARG A 145 0.10 13.45 -1.04
C ARG A 145 -0.44 13.95 -2.37
N ASP A 146 0.40 14.13 -3.40
CA ASP A 146 -0.04 14.49 -4.75
C ASP A 146 -1.05 13.46 -5.29
N LEU A 147 -0.80 12.16 -5.09
CA LEU A 147 -1.67 11.07 -5.51
C LEU A 147 -3.01 11.02 -4.72
N LEU A 148 -2.98 11.37 -3.44
CA LEU A 148 -4.20 11.51 -2.63
C LEU A 148 -5.05 12.70 -3.10
N ILE A 149 -4.44 13.86 -3.32
CA ILE A 149 -5.13 15.08 -3.73
C ILE A 149 -5.80 14.91 -5.10
N ASN A 150 -5.16 14.24 -6.05
CA ASN A 150 -5.76 14.01 -7.36
C ASN A 150 -6.72 12.80 -7.42
N GLY A 151 -6.88 12.07 -6.31
CA GLY A 151 -7.79 10.92 -6.21
C GLY A 151 -7.27 9.62 -6.82
N SER A 152 -5.97 9.54 -7.17
CA SER A 152 -5.33 8.33 -7.70
C SER A 152 -5.27 7.21 -6.69
N ILE A 153 -5.11 7.58 -5.42
CA ILE A 153 -5.11 6.67 -4.28
C ILE A 153 -6.07 7.16 -3.20
N ASN A 154 -6.50 6.27 -2.34
CA ASN A 154 -7.34 6.51 -1.18
C ASN A 154 -7.03 5.49 -0.08
N LYS A 155 -7.76 5.51 1.03
CA LYS A 155 -7.55 4.58 2.16
C LYS A 155 -7.52 3.10 1.73
N ARG A 156 -8.28 2.69 0.71
CA ARG A 156 -8.31 1.31 0.19
C ARG A 156 -7.09 0.94 -0.66
N SER A 157 -6.29 1.92 -1.04
CA SER A 157 -5.05 1.69 -1.78
C SER A 157 -3.93 1.17 -0.87
N TYR A 158 -4.02 1.40 0.44
CA TYR A 158 -3.04 0.91 1.41
C TYR A 158 -3.28 -0.59 1.65
N VAL A 159 -2.27 -1.41 1.34
CA VAL A 159 -2.37 -2.87 1.39
C VAL A 159 -1.52 -3.48 2.51
N GLY A 160 -0.70 -2.70 3.20
CA GLY A 160 0.11 -3.17 4.32
C GLY A 160 1.32 -2.30 4.60
N LYS A 161 2.26 -2.87 5.35
CA LYS A 161 3.56 -2.28 5.67
C LYS A 161 4.68 -3.22 5.27
N GLY A 162 5.82 -2.63 4.86
CA GLY A 162 7.06 -3.34 4.60
C GLY A 162 8.19 -2.80 5.48
N VAL A 163 9.17 -3.65 5.79
CA VAL A 163 10.41 -3.22 6.44
C VAL A 163 11.53 -3.21 5.40
N TYR A 164 12.23 -2.10 5.29
CA TYR A 164 13.31 -1.89 4.35
C TYR A 164 14.60 -1.62 5.11
N ILE A 165 15.68 -2.25 4.67
CA ILE A 165 17.02 -1.96 5.18
C ILE A 165 17.67 -0.97 4.21
N MET A 166 17.96 0.21 4.71
CA MET A 166 18.59 1.27 3.94
C MET A 166 20.10 1.01 3.77
N ALA A 167 20.74 1.72 2.85
CA ALA A 167 22.17 1.56 2.59
C ALA A 167 23.08 1.84 3.81
N ASN A 168 22.57 2.59 4.78
CA ASN A 168 23.25 2.85 6.08
C ASN A 168 22.93 1.78 7.16
N ASN A 169 22.27 0.67 6.80
CA ASN A 169 21.76 -0.39 7.68
C ASN A 169 20.65 0.03 8.65
N GLU A 170 20.04 1.18 8.46
CA GLU A 170 18.84 1.54 9.23
C GLU A 170 17.62 0.81 8.68
N GLU A 171 16.76 0.36 9.59
CA GLU A 171 15.45 -0.21 9.25
C GLU A 171 14.41 0.89 9.16
N VAL A 172 13.68 0.92 8.03
CA VAL A 172 12.59 1.86 7.80
C VAL A 172 11.32 1.08 7.53
N VAL A 173 10.25 1.43 8.24
CA VAL A 173 8.92 0.90 7.99
C VAL A 173 8.24 1.78 6.95
N ALA A 174 7.84 1.18 5.83
CA ALA A 174 7.13 1.87 4.75
C ALA A 174 5.68 1.40 4.69
N ASP A 175 4.77 2.30 4.35
CA ASP A 175 3.43 1.92 3.92
C ASP A 175 3.50 1.35 2.50
N ILE A 176 2.76 0.28 2.25
CA ILE A 176 2.65 -0.29 0.90
C ILE A 176 1.30 0.10 0.32
N ILE A 177 1.34 0.82 -0.78
CA ILE A 177 0.14 1.17 -1.53
C ILE A 177 0.07 0.39 -2.83
N LYS A 178 -1.14 0.14 -3.28
CA LYS A 178 -1.42 -0.41 -4.60
C LYS A 178 -1.89 0.70 -5.53
N VAL A 179 -1.16 0.89 -6.63
CA VAL A 179 -1.51 1.87 -7.65
C VAL A 179 -1.92 1.17 -8.96
N ASN A 180 -2.80 1.83 -9.69
CA ASN A 180 -3.18 1.46 -11.04
C ASN A 180 -2.76 2.58 -11.99
N ASN A 181 -2.92 2.34 -13.31
CA ASN A 181 -2.65 3.34 -14.34
C ASN A 181 -1.22 3.95 -14.25
N LEU A 182 -0.23 3.10 -13.85
CA LEU A 182 1.18 3.47 -13.88
C LEU A 182 1.70 3.30 -15.31
N LYS A 183 2.18 4.38 -15.93
CA LYS A 183 2.78 4.35 -17.27
C LYS A 183 4.29 4.32 -17.20
N ILE A 184 4.88 3.39 -17.95
CA ILE A 184 6.30 3.25 -18.16
C ILE A 184 6.57 2.83 -19.62
N GLY A 185 7.28 3.67 -20.37
CA GLY A 185 7.39 3.49 -21.81
C GLY A 185 6.02 3.47 -22.49
N ASP A 186 5.78 2.46 -23.33
CA ASP A 186 4.51 2.26 -24.05
C ASP A 186 3.49 1.42 -23.29
N TYR A 187 3.75 1.12 -22.04
CA TYR A 187 2.88 0.29 -21.23
C TYR A 187 2.20 1.07 -20.10
N THR A 188 0.97 0.66 -19.81
CA THR A 188 0.26 1.02 -18.58
C THR A 188 0.13 -0.23 -17.72
N LEU A 189 0.53 -0.12 -16.46
CA LEU A 189 0.51 -1.20 -15.49
C LEU A 189 -0.59 -0.96 -14.45
N ASN A 190 -1.28 -2.02 -14.08
CA ASN A 190 -2.21 -2.07 -12.97
C ASN A 190 -1.69 -2.97 -11.85
N ASN A 191 -2.28 -2.85 -10.68
CA ASN A 191 -1.94 -3.63 -9.50
C ASN A 191 -0.43 -3.58 -9.16
N VAL A 192 0.16 -2.38 -9.21
CA VAL A 192 1.57 -2.17 -8.85
C VAL A 192 1.66 -1.82 -7.38
N HIS A 193 2.45 -2.58 -6.62
CA HIS A 193 2.78 -2.25 -5.24
C HIS A 193 3.92 -1.24 -5.19
N VAL A 194 3.76 -0.23 -4.35
CA VAL A 194 4.69 0.89 -4.20
C VAL A 194 4.92 1.13 -2.71
N ALA A 195 6.17 1.24 -2.32
CA ALA A 195 6.51 1.59 -0.95
C ALA A 195 6.53 3.11 -0.77
N VAL A 196 5.97 3.59 0.33
CA VAL A 196 5.97 5.01 0.71
C VAL A 196 6.87 5.19 1.92
N ILE A 197 7.90 6.01 1.80
CA ILE A 197 8.83 6.33 2.89
C ILE A 197 8.82 7.82 3.22
N GLU A 198 9.13 8.16 4.49
CA GLU A 198 9.13 9.56 4.97
C GLU A 198 10.21 10.38 4.29
N GLU A 199 11.45 9.89 4.34
CA GLU A 199 12.62 10.56 3.84
C GLU A 199 13.37 9.63 2.87
N GLY A 200 13.67 10.14 1.70
CA GLY A 200 14.42 9.40 0.68
C GLY A 200 14.05 9.88 -0.71
N GLY A 201 14.83 9.48 -1.68
CA GLY A 201 14.54 9.77 -3.08
C GLY A 201 13.54 8.77 -3.64
N MET A 202 12.85 9.17 -4.70
CA MET A 202 12.04 8.23 -5.47
C MET A 202 12.96 7.24 -6.19
N LEU A 203 12.79 5.94 -5.90
CA LEU A 203 13.59 4.86 -6.46
C LEU A 203 12.73 3.96 -7.34
N CYS A 204 13.27 3.60 -8.49
CA CYS A 204 12.70 2.56 -9.34
C CYS A 204 13.52 1.30 -9.14
N GLY A 205 13.07 0.47 -8.19
CA GLY A 205 13.70 -0.78 -7.83
C GLY A 205 13.27 -1.95 -8.73
N LYS A 206 13.86 -3.10 -8.43
CA LYS A 206 13.70 -4.32 -9.22
C LYS A 206 12.26 -4.79 -9.36
N SER A 207 11.43 -4.65 -8.31
CA SER A 207 10.06 -5.20 -8.31
C SER A 207 9.17 -4.62 -9.41
N LEU A 208 9.38 -3.36 -9.83
CA LEU A 208 8.62 -2.82 -10.95
C LEU A 208 8.88 -3.61 -12.23
N PHE A 209 10.11 -4.02 -12.45
CA PHE A 209 10.51 -4.79 -13.64
C PHE A 209 10.03 -6.25 -13.59
N ASP A 210 9.79 -6.78 -12.39
CA ASP A 210 9.22 -8.12 -12.20
C ASP A 210 7.73 -8.20 -12.64
N LYS A 211 7.08 -7.05 -12.92
CA LYS A 211 5.78 -7.00 -13.61
C LYS A 211 5.86 -7.42 -15.07
N PHE A 212 7.05 -7.45 -15.67
CA PHE A 212 7.27 -7.81 -17.06
C PHE A 212 7.75 -9.26 -17.18
N LYS A 213 7.54 -9.87 -18.35
CA LYS A 213 8.02 -11.22 -18.63
C LYS A 213 9.55 -11.30 -18.53
N THR A 214 10.24 -10.28 -19.03
CA THR A 214 11.68 -10.06 -18.90
C THR A 214 12.02 -8.61 -19.20
N TRP A 215 13.20 -8.19 -18.79
CA TRP A 215 13.73 -6.87 -19.09
C TRP A 215 15.24 -6.93 -19.28
N ARG A 216 15.81 -5.92 -19.95
CA ARG A 216 17.23 -5.80 -20.19
C ARG A 216 17.67 -4.36 -20.03
N PHE A 217 18.77 -4.16 -19.34
CA PHE A 217 19.48 -2.88 -19.34
C PHE A 217 20.52 -2.89 -20.46
N GLN A 218 20.58 -1.86 -21.27
CA GLN A 218 21.56 -1.64 -22.35
C GLN A 218 22.37 -0.39 -22.00
N ASP A 219 23.53 -0.62 -21.41
CA ASP A 219 24.39 0.43 -20.88
C ASP A 219 24.89 1.40 -21.96
N LEU A 220 25.34 0.88 -23.10
CA LEU A 220 25.85 1.69 -24.22
C LEU A 220 24.83 2.69 -24.78
N ASP A 221 23.55 2.33 -24.74
CA ASP A 221 22.45 3.15 -25.25
C ASP A 221 21.70 3.87 -24.14
N HIS A 222 22.09 3.67 -22.90
CA HIS A 222 21.43 4.19 -21.69
C HIS A 222 19.89 3.96 -21.74
N LYS A 223 19.50 2.71 -21.98
CA LYS A 223 18.07 2.36 -22.10
C LYS A 223 17.75 1.04 -21.43
N ILE A 224 16.47 0.92 -21.06
CA ILE A 224 15.87 -0.33 -20.61
C ILE A 224 14.93 -0.83 -21.70
N VAL A 225 14.98 -2.11 -22.00
CA VAL A 225 14.02 -2.78 -22.89
C VAL A 225 13.15 -3.69 -22.03
N LEU A 226 11.84 -3.45 -22.07
CA LEU A 226 10.81 -4.21 -21.37
C LEU A 226 10.10 -5.13 -22.35
N PHE A 227 9.85 -6.38 -21.96
CA PHE A 227 9.15 -7.38 -22.75
C PHE A 227 7.86 -7.81 -22.01
N ARG A 228 6.76 -7.74 -22.74
CA ARG A 228 5.43 -8.11 -22.25
C ARG A 228 5.18 -9.62 -22.30
#